data_3aa0d43259b9e36818024da010505a33
#
_entry.id   3aa0d43259b9e36818024da010505a33
#
_cell.length_a   1.000
_cell.length_b   1.000
_cell.length_c   1.000
_cell.angle_alpha   90.00
_cell.angle_beta   90.00
_cell.angle_gamma   90.00
#
_symmetry.space_group_name_H-M   'P 1'
#
loop_
_entity.id
_entity.type
_entity.pdbx_description
1 polymer ?
#
loop_
_entity_poly.entity_id
_entity_poly.type
_entity_poly.pdbx_seq_one_letter_code
_entity_poly.pdbx_strand_id
1 'polypeptide(L)'
;MIVFVSDLFAEDYPGGAELTTEALINKCHLPFVKIRSQEINLHTIDKLKDKFWIFGNFSNLSPEILVYISKVLNYSVLEYDYKYCSFRSPEKHQKHEGSCNCRLSKLGKSVSIFLASASTLWFMSEGQKKFYCDLYPFLDKDNVRVLSSVFDDNSLDYFS
;
A
#
# COMPACT_ATOMS: atom_id res chain seq x y z
N MET A 1 -4.03 -2.87 19.15
CA MET A 1 -4.54 -1.76 18.31
C MET A 1 -3.90 -1.85 16.94
N ILE A 2 -4.68 -1.60 15.91
CA ILE A 2 -4.22 -1.56 14.52
C ILE A 2 -4.15 -0.10 14.06
N VAL A 3 -3.09 0.25 13.33
CA VAL A 3 -2.95 1.55 12.70
C VAL A 3 -3.17 1.39 11.20
N PHE A 4 -4.27 1.93 10.66
CA PHE A 4 -4.53 1.97 9.22
C PHE A 4 -4.00 3.27 8.64
N VAL A 5 -3.21 3.16 7.58
CA VAL A 5 -2.66 4.30 6.85
C VAL A 5 -3.14 4.29 5.41
N SER A 6 -3.59 5.42 4.93
CA SER A 6 -3.94 5.62 3.53
C SER A 6 -3.77 7.09 3.14
N ASP A 7 -3.60 7.37 1.86
CA ASP A 7 -3.56 8.75 1.35
C ASP A 7 -4.92 9.44 1.59
N LEU A 8 -5.99 8.68 1.31
CA LEU A 8 -7.38 9.09 1.54
C LEU A 8 -8.14 7.91 2.12
N PHE A 9 -9.21 8.19 2.83
CA PHE A 9 -10.18 7.17 3.28
C PHE A 9 -11.50 7.36 2.54
N ALA A 10 -12.45 6.42 2.71
CA ALA A 10 -13.73 6.43 1.98
C ALA A 10 -14.54 7.71 2.25
N GLU A 11 -14.44 8.28 3.45
CA GLU A 11 -15.08 9.55 3.78
C GLU A 11 -14.48 10.75 3.04
N ASP A 12 -13.23 10.66 2.60
CA ASP A 12 -12.57 11.70 1.81
C ASP A 12 -12.89 11.56 0.31
N TYR A 13 -12.83 10.32 -0.19
CA TYR A 13 -13.06 9.99 -1.59
C TYR A 13 -13.43 8.51 -1.73
N PRO A 14 -14.62 8.17 -2.24
CA PRO A 14 -15.10 6.78 -2.32
C PRO A 14 -14.58 6.05 -3.58
N GLY A 15 -13.28 6.03 -3.81
CA GLY A 15 -12.66 5.25 -4.90
C GLY A 15 -12.53 3.77 -4.54
N GLY A 16 -12.10 2.96 -5.51
CA GLY A 16 -11.99 1.51 -5.33
C GLY A 16 -11.04 1.10 -4.22
N ALA A 17 -9.87 1.75 -4.13
CA ALA A 17 -8.90 1.49 -3.07
C ALA A 17 -9.43 1.90 -1.69
N GLU A 18 -10.06 3.06 -1.61
CA GLU A 18 -10.62 3.60 -0.37
C GLU A 18 -11.78 2.74 0.13
N LEU A 19 -12.66 2.27 -0.76
CA LEU A 19 -13.76 1.38 -0.41
C LEU A 19 -13.26 0.00 0.03
N THR A 20 -12.23 -0.52 -0.60
CA THR A 20 -11.60 -1.80 -0.19
C THR A 20 -11.00 -1.68 1.20
N THR A 21 -10.27 -0.60 1.47
CA THR A 21 -9.71 -0.33 2.80
C THR A 21 -10.81 -0.20 3.85
N GLU A 22 -11.89 0.52 3.52
CA GLU A 22 -13.04 0.69 4.42
C GLU A 22 -13.72 -0.65 4.74
N ALA A 23 -13.87 -1.52 3.75
CA ALA A 23 -14.43 -2.85 3.97
C ALA A 23 -13.57 -3.66 4.96
N LEU A 24 -12.25 -3.56 4.86
CA LEU A 24 -11.34 -4.21 5.80
C LEU A 24 -11.44 -3.61 7.20
N ILE A 25 -11.52 -2.30 7.31
CA ILE A 25 -11.70 -1.60 8.60
C ILE A 25 -13.01 -2.04 9.25
N ASN A 26 -14.10 -2.11 8.51
CA ASN A 26 -15.41 -2.51 9.01
C ASN A 26 -15.45 -3.97 9.51
N LYS A 27 -14.57 -4.83 9.01
CA LYS A 27 -14.43 -6.20 9.49
C LYS A 27 -13.40 -6.35 10.61
N CYS A 28 -12.71 -5.29 10.96
CA CYS A 28 -11.72 -5.32 12.03
C CYS A 28 -12.42 -5.34 13.39
N HIS A 29 -12.12 -6.36 14.19
CA HIS A 29 -12.69 -6.51 15.54
C HIS A 29 -11.78 -5.98 16.64
N LEU A 30 -10.61 -5.47 16.27
CA LEU A 30 -9.64 -4.90 17.20
C LEU A 30 -9.78 -3.37 17.22
N PRO A 31 -9.39 -2.72 18.33
CA PRO A 31 -9.27 -1.27 18.36
C PRO A 31 -8.35 -0.79 17.23
N PHE A 32 -8.70 0.30 16.59
CA PHE A 32 -7.92 0.83 15.47
C PHE A 32 -7.92 2.36 15.47
N VAL A 33 -6.94 2.92 14.78
CA VAL A 33 -6.90 4.33 14.40
C VAL A 33 -6.64 4.44 12.91
N LYS A 34 -7.12 5.51 12.28
CA LYS A 34 -6.87 5.83 10.88
C LYS A 34 -5.99 7.07 10.81
N ILE A 35 -4.89 6.98 10.05
CA ILE A 35 -3.96 8.10 9.86
C ILE A 35 -3.75 8.28 8.37
N ARG A 36 -3.90 9.52 7.87
CA ARG A 36 -3.56 9.81 6.47
C ARG A 36 -2.06 9.83 6.29
N SER A 37 -1.58 9.34 5.15
CA SER A 37 -0.14 9.19 4.91
C SER A 37 0.63 10.50 5.02
N GLN A 38 0.01 11.63 4.65
CA GLN A 38 0.63 12.95 4.78
C GLN A 38 0.82 13.40 6.24
N GLU A 39 0.15 12.76 7.19
CA GLU A 39 0.28 13.05 8.62
C GLU A 39 1.38 12.23 9.30
N ILE A 40 1.99 11.29 8.58
CA ILE A 40 3.02 10.43 9.12
C ILE A 40 4.36 11.17 9.20
N ASN A 41 4.97 11.13 10.37
CA ASN A 41 6.32 11.65 10.62
C ASN A 41 7.03 10.73 11.62
N LEU A 42 8.30 11.01 11.91
CA LEU A 42 9.10 10.18 12.81
C LEU A 42 8.48 10.08 14.22
N HIS A 43 7.89 11.17 14.70
CA HIS A 43 7.24 11.19 16.00
C HIS A 43 6.02 10.26 16.04
N THR A 44 5.17 10.30 15.01
CA THR A 44 4.00 9.42 14.90
C THR A 44 4.43 7.95 14.85
N ILE A 45 5.47 7.64 14.07
CA ILE A 45 6.00 6.29 13.96
C ILE A 45 6.52 5.81 15.31
N ASP A 46 7.36 6.61 15.97
CA ASP A 46 7.95 6.23 17.26
C ASP A 46 6.90 6.06 18.36
N LYS A 47 5.88 6.89 18.35
CA LYS A 47 4.77 6.83 19.32
C LYS A 47 3.97 5.54 19.21
N LEU A 48 3.77 5.02 17.99
CA LEU A 48 2.91 3.88 17.70
C LEU A 48 3.70 2.66 17.16
N LYS A 49 5.01 2.62 17.36
CA LYS A 49 5.88 1.58 16.79
C LYS A 49 5.62 0.18 17.36
N ASP A 50 5.00 0.08 18.52
CA ASP A 50 4.63 -1.20 19.14
C ASP A 50 3.29 -1.75 18.64
N LYS A 51 2.60 -1.02 17.78
CA LYS A 51 1.33 -1.44 17.18
C LYS A 51 1.57 -2.13 15.84
N PHE A 52 0.56 -2.85 15.36
CA PHE A 52 0.59 -3.40 14.01
C PHE A 52 -0.02 -2.39 13.03
N TRP A 53 0.65 -2.18 11.90
CA TRP A 53 0.25 -1.19 10.90
C TRP A 53 -0.22 -1.86 9.62
N ILE A 54 -1.24 -1.31 9.00
CA ILE A 54 -1.73 -1.74 7.69
C ILE A 54 -1.72 -0.52 6.76
N PHE A 55 -0.92 -0.61 5.70
CA PHE A 55 -0.79 0.46 4.71
C PHE A 55 -1.64 0.14 3.49
N GLY A 56 -2.59 1.01 3.20
CA GLY A 56 -3.24 1.10 1.90
C GLY A 56 -2.39 1.98 0.97
N ASN A 57 -2.99 3.02 0.36
CA ASN A 57 -2.21 3.96 -0.44
C ASN A 57 -1.25 4.77 0.45
N PHE A 58 0.01 4.87 0.02
CA PHE A 58 1.09 5.49 0.79
C PHE A 58 1.93 6.46 -0.06
N SER A 59 1.34 7.05 -1.08
CA SER A 59 2.09 7.87 -2.06
C SER A 59 2.65 9.18 -1.48
N ASN A 60 2.16 9.60 -0.31
CA ASN A 60 2.68 10.80 0.37
C ASN A 60 3.88 10.52 1.28
N LEU A 61 4.28 9.26 1.44
CA LEU A 61 5.46 8.91 2.24
C LEU A 61 6.74 9.09 1.42
N SER A 62 7.71 9.80 1.98
CA SER A 62 9.01 10.00 1.32
C SER A 62 9.80 8.69 1.28
N PRO A 63 10.77 8.55 0.34
CA PRO A 63 11.68 7.41 0.33
C PRO A 63 12.37 7.15 1.67
N GLU A 64 12.79 8.18 2.36
CA GLU A 64 13.44 8.07 3.67
C GLU A 64 12.51 7.50 4.73
N ILE A 65 11.26 7.95 4.75
CA ILE A 65 10.24 7.44 5.69
C ILE A 65 9.90 5.98 5.37
N LEU A 66 9.76 5.62 4.10
CA LEU A 66 9.51 4.22 3.71
C LEU A 66 10.62 3.29 4.22
N VAL A 67 11.87 3.67 4.05
CA VAL A 67 13.01 2.89 4.53
C VAL A 67 13.03 2.82 6.07
N TYR A 68 12.73 3.91 6.75
CA TYR A 68 12.64 3.93 8.21
C TYR A 68 11.55 2.99 8.72
N ILE A 69 10.35 3.05 8.14
CA ILE A 69 9.24 2.16 8.48
C ILE A 69 9.65 0.70 8.31
N SER A 70 10.33 0.37 7.21
CA SER A 70 10.76 -1.00 6.92
C SER A 70 11.68 -1.58 8.00
N LYS A 71 12.37 -0.71 8.73
CA LYS A 71 13.30 -1.12 9.80
C LYS A 71 12.66 -1.23 11.18
N VAL A 72 11.64 -0.42 11.46
CA VAL A 72 11.16 -0.24 12.84
C VAL A 72 9.73 -0.71 13.07
N LEU A 73 8.89 -0.85 12.04
CA LEU A 73 7.50 -1.22 12.20
C LEU A 73 7.23 -2.68 11.84
N ASN A 74 6.18 -3.22 12.45
CA ASN A 74 5.57 -4.47 12.04
C ASN A 74 4.29 -4.11 11.27
N TYR A 75 4.22 -4.49 9.99
CA TYR A 75 3.17 -3.98 9.11
C TYR A 75 2.85 -4.92 7.94
N SER A 76 1.67 -4.74 7.38
CA SER A 76 1.24 -5.30 6.10
C SER A 76 0.96 -4.19 5.11
N VAL A 77 1.05 -4.50 3.81
CA VAL A 77 0.81 -3.56 2.73
C VAL A 77 -0.24 -4.11 1.77
N LEU A 78 -1.15 -3.22 1.36
CA LEU A 78 -2.11 -3.44 0.28
C LEU A 78 -1.64 -2.56 -0.89
N GLU A 79 -1.01 -3.16 -1.89
CA GLU A 79 -0.55 -2.40 -3.06
C GLU A 79 -1.66 -2.32 -4.09
N TYR A 80 -2.36 -1.19 -4.12
CA TYR A 80 -3.51 -0.99 -4.99
C TYR A 80 -3.13 -0.64 -6.44
N ASP A 81 -1.92 -0.13 -6.65
CA ASP A 81 -1.42 0.25 -7.97
C ASP A 81 0.09 -0.04 -8.07
N TYR A 82 0.87 0.84 -8.69
CA TYR A 82 2.30 0.63 -8.95
C TYR A 82 3.11 1.80 -8.40
N LYS A 83 3.18 1.91 -7.07
CA LYS A 83 3.79 3.07 -6.39
C LYS A 83 5.31 3.16 -6.51
N TYR A 84 5.97 2.12 -7.01
CA TYR A 84 7.39 2.20 -7.37
C TYR A 84 7.62 3.18 -8.52
N CYS A 85 6.61 3.40 -9.34
CA CYS A 85 6.64 4.27 -10.50
C CYS A 85 6.08 5.65 -10.14
N SER A 86 6.76 6.71 -10.59
CA SER A 86 6.33 8.09 -10.35
C SER A 86 4.96 8.41 -10.93
N PHE A 87 4.55 7.69 -11.98
CA PHE A 87 3.22 7.81 -12.58
C PHE A 87 2.20 6.87 -11.94
N ARG A 88 2.62 6.01 -11.01
CA ARG A 88 1.81 4.94 -10.40
C ARG A 88 1.23 3.98 -11.44
N SER A 89 1.72 4.04 -12.66
CA SER A 89 1.36 3.19 -13.79
C SER A 89 2.54 3.14 -14.75
N PRO A 90 3.30 2.04 -14.80
CA PRO A 90 4.43 1.93 -15.72
C PRO A 90 4.00 2.01 -17.19
N GLU A 91 2.80 1.55 -17.52
CA GLU A 91 2.24 1.65 -18.87
C GLU A 91 2.02 3.11 -19.29
N LYS A 92 1.38 3.91 -18.43
CA LYS A 92 1.18 5.34 -18.70
C LYS A 92 2.51 6.08 -18.78
N HIS A 93 3.45 5.76 -17.90
CA HIS A 93 4.77 6.37 -17.91
C HIS A 93 5.50 6.08 -19.23
N GLN A 94 5.50 4.84 -19.68
CA GLN A 94 6.12 4.44 -20.93
C GLN A 94 5.47 5.14 -22.13
N LYS A 95 4.14 5.24 -22.16
CA LYS A 95 3.43 5.96 -23.23
C LYS A 95 3.77 7.45 -23.26
N HIS A 96 3.95 8.06 -22.10
CA HIS A 96 4.18 9.50 -21.98
C HIS A 96 5.64 9.87 -22.21
N GLU A 97 6.61 9.08 -21.72
CA GLU A 97 8.04 9.39 -21.75
C GLU A 97 8.87 8.40 -22.59
N GLY A 98 8.24 7.39 -23.21
CA GLY A 98 8.92 6.39 -24.03
C GLY A 98 9.52 5.22 -23.27
N SER A 99 9.70 5.35 -21.96
CA SER A 99 10.23 4.28 -21.11
C SER A 99 9.85 4.51 -19.65
N CYS A 100 9.94 3.44 -18.86
CA CYS A 100 9.79 3.52 -17.40
C CYS A 100 10.99 2.81 -16.75
N ASN A 101 11.91 3.62 -16.21
CA ASN A 101 13.10 3.15 -15.48
C ASN A 101 12.97 3.39 -13.97
N CYS A 102 11.77 3.57 -13.46
CA CYS A 102 11.53 3.91 -12.06
C CYS A 102 12.06 2.84 -11.08
N ARG A 103 12.17 1.58 -11.51
CA ARG A 103 12.72 0.53 -10.62
C ARG A 103 14.13 0.84 -10.13
N LEU A 104 14.91 1.64 -10.88
CA LEU A 104 16.27 2.03 -10.55
C LEU A 104 16.34 3.36 -9.80
N SER A 105 15.23 4.07 -9.69
CA SER A 105 15.14 5.34 -8.99
C SER A 105 15.20 5.16 -7.48
N LYS A 106 15.47 6.25 -6.76
CA LYS A 106 15.43 6.26 -5.30
C LYS A 106 14.05 5.85 -4.79
N LEU A 107 12.98 6.36 -5.38
CA LEU A 107 11.61 5.99 -5.03
C LEU A 107 11.38 4.49 -5.26
N GLY A 108 11.73 3.98 -6.45
CA GLY A 108 11.52 2.58 -6.80
C GLY A 108 12.26 1.63 -5.85
N LYS A 109 13.51 1.95 -5.54
CA LYS A 109 14.30 1.16 -4.58
C LYS A 109 13.70 1.21 -3.17
N SER A 110 13.28 2.38 -2.71
CA SER A 110 12.67 2.54 -1.38
C SER A 110 11.34 1.81 -1.28
N VAL A 111 10.49 1.88 -2.31
CA VAL A 111 9.24 1.13 -2.37
C VAL A 111 9.51 -0.37 -2.36
N SER A 112 10.50 -0.86 -3.11
CA SER A 112 10.83 -2.28 -3.12
C SER A 112 11.25 -2.79 -1.75
N ILE A 113 12.03 -2.03 -1.01
CA ILE A 113 12.43 -2.36 0.37
C ILE A 113 11.21 -2.37 1.29
N PHE A 114 10.34 -1.37 1.17
CA PHE A 114 9.12 -1.25 1.96
C PHE A 114 8.18 -2.45 1.72
N LEU A 115 7.98 -2.85 0.46
CA LEU A 115 7.16 -4.00 0.11
C LEU A 115 7.79 -5.32 0.60
N ALA A 116 9.11 -5.46 0.45
CA ALA A 116 9.83 -6.68 0.84
C ALA A 116 9.83 -6.91 2.35
N SER A 117 9.79 -5.85 3.15
CA SER A 117 9.86 -5.91 4.61
C SER A 117 8.50 -6.09 5.27
N ALA A 118 7.40 -6.06 4.51
CA ALA A 118 6.06 -6.26 5.05
C ALA A 118 5.88 -7.68 5.57
N SER A 119 5.15 -7.83 6.67
CA SER A 119 4.76 -9.14 7.20
C SER A 119 3.90 -9.90 6.20
N THR A 120 2.99 -9.21 5.53
CA THR A 120 2.20 -9.73 4.41
C THR A 120 2.07 -8.64 3.37
N LEU A 121 2.29 -9.01 2.11
CA LEU A 121 2.13 -8.12 0.96
C LEU A 121 0.95 -8.61 0.13
N TRP A 122 -0.03 -7.74 -0.07
CA TRP A 122 -1.25 -8.02 -0.82
C TRP A 122 -1.24 -7.26 -2.14
N PHE A 123 -1.32 -8.01 -3.23
CA PHE A 123 -1.56 -7.46 -4.56
C PHE A 123 -3.03 -7.62 -4.95
N MET A 124 -3.50 -6.83 -5.89
CA MET A 124 -4.91 -6.79 -6.28
C MET A 124 -5.25 -7.77 -7.40
N SER A 125 -4.24 -8.36 -8.06
CA SER A 125 -4.42 -9.34 -9.11
C SER A 125 -3.19 -10.23 -9.27
N GLU A 126 -3.37 -11.38 -9.89
CA GLU A 126 -2.25 -12.26 -10.25
C GLU A 126 -1.30 -11.57 -11.25
N GLY A 127 -1.84 -10.76 -12.16
CA GLY A 127 -1.03 -10.00 -13.11
C GLY A 127 -0.15 -8.96 -12.44
N GLN A 128 -0.68 -8.24 -11.46
CA GLN A 128 0.11 -7.28 -10.68
C GLN A 128 1.19 -7.98 -9.87
N LYS A 129 0.86 -9.09 -9.20
CA LYS A 129 1.81 -9.90 -8.45
C LYS A 129 2.96 -10.36 -9.35
N LYS A 130 2.62 -10.93 -10.51
CA LYS A 130 3.62 -11.39 -11.48
C LYS A 130 4.52 -10.25 -11.95
N PHE A 131 3.93 -9.10 -12.27
CA PHE A 131 4.67 -7.92 -12.70
C PHE A 131 5.70 -7.50 -11.65
N TYR A 132 5.28 -7.36 -10.39
CA TYR A 132 6.17 -6.96 -9.32
C TYR A 132 7.25 -8.00 -9.00
N CYS A 133 6.91 -9.27 -9.00
CA CYS A 133 7.87 -10.35 -8.74
C CYS A 133 8.88 -10.52 -9.88
N ASP A 134 8.50 -10.25 -11.12
CA ASP A 134 9.43 -10.22 -12.25
C ASP A 134 10.35 -8.99 -12.16
N LEU A 135 9.82 -7.85 -11.76
CA LEU A 135 10.57 -6.60 -11.63
C LEU A 135 11.57 -6.65 -10.44
N TYR A 136 11.12 -7.20 -9.31
CA TYR A 136 11.88 -7.35 -8.08
C TYR A 136 11.78 -8.80 -7.60
N PRO A 137 12.66 -9.70 -8.07
CA PRO A 137 12.53 -11.14 -7.75
C PRO A 137 12.54 -11.46 -6.25
N PHE A 138 13.16 -10.62 -5.43
CA PHE A 138 13.16 -10.80 -3.98
C PHE A 138 11.77 -10.61 -3.34
N LEU A 139 10.78 -10.13 -4.08
CA LEU A 139 9.39 -10.05 -3.61
C LEU A 139 8.65 -11.38 -3.71
N ASP A 140 9.18 -12.36 -4.43
CA ASP A 140 8.56 -13.69 -4.57
C ASP A 140 8.80 -14.53 -3.31
N LYS A 141 7.95 -14.33 -2.32
CA LYS A 141 8.00 -14.98 -1.00
C LYS A 141 6.65 -15.59 -0.63
N ASP A 142 6.68 -16.46 0.38
CA ASP A 142 5.47 -17.13 0.89
C ASP A 142 4.44 -16.17 1.52
N ASN A 143 4.87 -14.98 1.92
CA ASN A 143 4.01 -13.96 2.54
C ASN A 143 3.31 -13.05 1.54
N VAL A 144 3.41 -13.33 0.23
CA VAL A 144 2.75 -12.55 -0.83
C VAL A 144 1.39 -13.19 -1.14
N ARG A 145 0.36 -12.38 -1.22
CA ARG A 145 -1.03 -12.80 -1.43
C ARG A 145 -1.69 -11.95 -2.50
N VAL A 146 -2.79 -12.43 -3.04
CA VAL A 146 -3.65 -11.68 -3.96
C VAL A 146 -4.99 -11.45 -3.28
N LEU A 147 -5.41 -10.19 -3.26
CA LEU A 147 -6.70 -9.75 -2.75
C LEU A 147 -7.42 -9.00 -3.86
N SER A 148 -8.51 -9.56 -4.36
CA SER A 148 -9.38 -8.83 -5.28
C SER A 148 -10.01 -7.63 -4.59
N SER A 149 -10.44 -6.63 -5.35
CA SER A 149 -11.15 -5.48 -4.79
C SER A 149 -12.35 -5.93 -3.97
N VAL A 150 -12.46 -5.41 -2.76
CA VAL A 150 -13.51 -5.76 -1.81
C VAL A 150 -14.34 -4.51 -1.53
N PHE A 151 -15.66 -4.66 -1.58
CA PHE A 151 -16.61 -3.62 -1.23
C PHE A 151 -17.39 -4.06 0.02
N ASP A 152 -17.82 -3.10 0.82
CA ASP A 152 -18.72 -3.41 1.95
C ASP A 152 -20.13 -3.78 1.45
N ASP A 153 -20.95 -4.31 2.37
CA ASP A 153 -22.30 -4.76 2.03
C ASP A 153 -23.16 -3.61 1.47
N ASN A 154 -23.02 -2.40 2.01
CA ASN A 154 -23.77 -1.24 1.53
C ASN A 154 -23.39 -0.86 0.10
N SER A 155 -22.09 -0.94 -0.23
CA SER A 155 -21.62 -0.67 -1.59
C SER A 155 -22.12 -1.72 -2.58
N LEU A 156 -22.19 -2.99 -2.17
CA LEU A 156 -22.73 -4.06 -3.00
C LEU A 156 -24.23 -3.87 -3.25
N ASP A 157 -24.99 -3.45 -2.24
CA ASP A 157 -26.41 -3.15 -2.37
C ASP A 157 -26.68 -2.02 -3.37
N TYR A 158 -25.79 -1.03 -3.42
CA TYR A 158 -25.90 0.07 -4.39
C TYR A 158 -25.79 -0.42 -5.84
N PHE A 159 -24.98 -1.44 -6.10
CA PHE A 159 -24.79 -1.99 -7.44
C PHE A 159 -25.77 -3.11 -7.80
N SER A 160 -26.54 -3.60 -6.87
CA SER A 160 -27.54 -4.62 -7.13
C SER A 160 -28.90 -4.02 -7.51
#